data_3ca5c24d590555975ea7354464965256
#
_entry.id   3ca5c24d590555975ea7354464965256
#
_cell.length_a   1.000
_cell.length_b   1.000
_cell.length_c   1.000
_cell.angle_alpha   90.00
_cell.angle_beta   90.00
_cell.angle_gamma   90.00
#
_symmetry.space_group_name_H-M   'P 1'
#
loop_
_entity.id
_entity.type
_entity.pdbx_description
1 polymer ?
#
loop_
_entity_poly.entity_id
_entity_poly.type
_entity_poly.pdbx_seq_one_letter_code
_entity_poly.pdbx_strand_id
1 'polypeptide(L)'
;MRGLTKEHNWQNATIMAMASMTAYKDLGAFQKQFDPEAVLFDVDGTQVYCWNDGAIACVAFRGTEPTQWSDIKADLKIRRVKCPTGFVHRGFRDALNEVWDNVSKWLSAQKKEHVFFTGHSLGGALATLAA
;
A
#
# COMPACT_ATOMS: atom_id res chain seq x y z
N MET A 1 4.83 16.32 -0.02
CA MET A 1 4.00 16.47 1.22
C MET A 1 4.70 15.69 2.30
N ARG A 2 5.11 16.35 3.35
CA ARG A 2 5.88 15.77 4.47
C ARG A 2 5.24 16.19 5.78
N GLY A 3 5.56 15.53 6.88
CA GLY A 3 5.13 15.93 8.21
C GLY A 3 4.35 14.86 8.96
N LEU A 4 4.54 13.59 8.61
CA LEU A 4 4.01 12.48 9.40
C LEU A 4 4.67 12.46 10.78
N THR A 5 3.87 12.17 11.78
CA THR A 5 4.29 11.94 13.16
C THR A 5 3.95 10.51 13.57
N LYS A 6 4.58 9.99 14.60
CA LYS A 6 4.30 8.63 15.11
C LYS A 6 2.91 8.48 15.76
N GLU A 7 2.21 9.56 15.99
CA GLU A 7 0.94 9.57 16.69
C GLU A 7 -0.24 9.47 15.75
N HIS A 8 -1.34 8.91 16.23
CA HIS A 8 -2.62 8.92 15.50
C HIS A 8 -3.22 10.32 15.53
N ASN A 9 -3.25 10.99 14.38
CA ASN A 9 -3.84 12.32 14.23
C ASN A 9 -4.43 12.52 12.83
N TRP A 10 -5.25 13.56 12.69
CA TRP A 10 -5.92 13.88 11.43
C TRP A 10 -4.96 14.26 10.31
N GLN A 11 -3.81 14.86 10.64
CA GLN A 11 -2.79 15.19 9.64
C GLN A 11 -2.23 13.93 9.00
N ASN A 12 -1.83 12.93 9.81
CA ASN A 12 -1.37 11.64 9.30
C ASN A 12 -2.43 10.96 8.43
N ALA A 13 -3.67 10.91 8.91
CA ALA A 13 -4.78 10.34 8.15
C ALA A 13 -4.96 11.02 6.79
N THR A 14 -4.87 12.35 6.75
CA THR A 14 -4.98 13.13 5.51
C THR A 14 -3.82 12.81 4.56
N ILE A 15 -2.57 12.80 5.05
CA ILE A 15 -1.39 12.49 4.22
C ILE A 15 -1.51 11.08 3.64
N MET A 16 -1.89 10.09 4.45
CA MET A 16 -2.04 8.70 4.01
C MET A 16 -3.20 8.52 3.03
N ALA A 17 -4.31 9.21 3.23
CA ALA A 17 -5.42 9.23 2.26
C ALA A 17 -4.99 9.84 0.92
N MET A 18 -4.24 10.94 0.94
CA MET A 18 -3.70 11.56 -0.29
C MET A 18 -2.68 10.65 -0.98
N ALA A 19 -1.84 9.93 -0.24
CA ALA A 19 -0.92 8.95 -0.81
C ALA A 19 -1.66 7.81 -1.51
N SER A 20 -2.72 7.28 -0.89
CA SER A 20 -3.55 6.24 -1.50
C SER A 20 -4.23 6.69 -2.80
N MET A 21 -4.64 7.95 -2.89
CA MET A 21 -5.19 8.55 -4.11
C MET A 21 -4.13 8.81 -5.18
N THR A 22 -2.95 9.27 -4.76
CA THR A 22 -1.84 9.56 -5.68
C THR A 22 -1.23 8.28 -6.26
N ALA A 23 -1.36 7.16 -5.55
CA ALA A 23 -0.93 5.85 -6.05
C ALA A 23 -1.64 5.40 -7.36
N TYR A 24 -2.74 6.04 -7.74
CA TYR A 24 -3.37 5.83 -9.07
C TYR A 24 -2.67 6.59 -10.20
N LYS A 25 -1.75 7.49 -9.90
CA LYS A 25 -0.94 8.24 -10.87
C LYS A 25 0.38 7.52 -11.13
N ASP A 26 1.22 8.12 -11.97
CA ASP A 26 2.57 7.63 -12.24
C ASP A 26 3.57 7.95 -11.09
N LEU A 27 4.75 7.33 -11.15
CA LEU A 27 5.80 7.52 -10.16
C LEU A 27 6.28 8.98 -10.08
N GLY A 28 6.38 9.68 -11.22
CA GLY A 28 6.81 11.07 -11.23
C GLY A 28 5.85 12.00 -10.48
N ALA A 29 4.54 11.80 -10.62
CA ALA A 29 3.53 12.54 -9.88
C ALA A 29 3.61 12.22 -8.37
N PHE A 30 3.86 10.95 -8.02
CA PHE A 30 4.03 10.53 -6.63
C PHE A 30 5.29 11.15 -6.01
N GLN A 31 6.42 11.07 -6.70
CA GLN A 31 7.70 11.65 -6.27
C GLN A 31 7.60 13.16 -6.06
N LYS A 32 6.97 13.87 -6.97
CA LYS A 32 6.76 15.33 -6.85
C LYS A 32 5.96 15.71 -5.61
N GLN A 33 5.00 14.88 -5.22
CA GLN A 33 4.08 15.19 -4.13
C GLN A 33 4.61 14.77 -2.76
N PHE A 34 5.29 13.62 -2.66
CA PHE A 34 5.70 13.03 -1.38
C PHE A 34 7.20 13.02 -1.17
N ASP A 35 7.95 12.31 -1.99
CA ASP A 35 9.39 12.14 -1.83
C ASP A 35 10.04 11.89 -3.20
N PRO A 36 11.02 12.72 -3.63
CA PRO A 36 11.75 12.50 -4.88
C PRO A 36 12.43 11.13 -4.99
N GLU A 37 12.73 10.49 -3.84
CA GLU A 37 13.35 9.18 -3.76
C GLU A 37 12.34 8.04 -3.62
N ALA A 38 11.03 8.34 -3.71
CA ALA A 38 10.01 7.29 -3.69
C ALA A 38 10.24 6.28 -4.81
N VAL A 39 10.01 5.01 -4.49
CA VAL A 39 10.14 3.89 -5.44
C VAL A 39 8.78 3.26 -5.72
N LEU A 40 8.64 2.68 -6.91
CA LEU A 40 7.49 1.90 -7.31
C LEU A 40 7.93 0.46 -7.55
N PHE A 41 7.28 -0.48 -6.89
CA PHE A 41 7.34 -1.89 -7.24
C PHE A 41 6.08 -2.27 -8.01
N ASP A 42 6.25 -2.91 -9.15
CA ASP A 42 5.17 -3.43 -9.99
C ASP A 42 5.50 -4.89 -10.32
N VAL A 43 4.74 -5.79 -9.71
CA VAL A 43 4.91 -7.23 -9.88
C VAL A 43 3.55 -7.83 -10.23
N ASP A 44 3.44 -8.39 -11.43
CA ASP A 44 2.23 -9.03 -11.96
C ASP A 44 0.97 -8.15 -11.82
N GLY A 45 1.15 -6.82 -11.98
CA GLY A 45 0.07 -5.84 -11.89
C GLY A 45 -0.26 -5.36 -10.47
N THR A 46 0.39 -5.89 -9.44
CA THR A 46 0.30 -5.35 -8.08
C THR A 46 1.33 -4.25 -7.92
N GLN A 47 0.85 -3.01 -7.74
CA GLN A 47 1.68 -1.81 -7.67
C GLN A 47 1.75 -1.26 -6.26
N VAL A 48 2.97 -0.94 -5.80
CA VAL A 48 3.24 -0.44 -4.44
C VAL A 48 4.26 0.69 -4.49
N TYR A 49 3.89 1.82 -3.92
CA TYR A 49 4.77 2.96 -3.72
C TYR A 49 5.38 2.93 -2.32
N CYS A 50 6.68 3.09 -2.22
CA CYS A 50 7.40 3.16 -0.96
C CYS A 50 8.20 4.46 -0.88
N TRP A 51 8.11 5.16 0.26
CA TRP A 51 8.84 6.42 0.47
C TRP A 51 9.13 6.64 1.95
N ASN A 52 9.97 7.63 2.25
CA ASN A 52 10.27 8.04 3.60
C ASN A 52 9.68 9.43 3.90
N ASP A 53 9.11 9.58 5.08
CA ASP A 53 8.76 10.87 5.66
C ASP A 53 9.45 11.02 7.03
N GLY A 54 10.61 11.65 7.02
CA GLY A 54 11.44 11.80 8.21
C GLY A 54 11.83 10.45 8.83
N ALA A 55 11.33 10.16 10.03
CA ALA A 55 11.61 8.92 10.76
C ALA A 55 10.67 7.77 10.40
N ILE A 56 9.72 7.96 9.48
CA ILE A 56 8.68 7.02 9.15
C ILE A 56 8.90 6.47 7.75
N ALA A 57 8.85 5.14 7.60
CA ALA A 57 8.73 4.49 6.30
C ALA A 57 7.26 4.36 5.92
N CYS A 58 6.93 4.59 4.67
CA CYS A 58 5.56 4.61 4.19
C CYS A 58 5.38 3.70 2.98
N VAL A 59 4.26 3.00 2.94
CA VAL A 59 3.92 2.06 1.88
C VAL A 59 2.47 2.32 1.44
N ALA A 60 2.27 2.62 0.15
CA ALA A 60 0.96 2.83 -0.43
C ALA A 60 0.67 1.79 -1.52
N PHE A 61 -0.30 0.93 -1.29
CA PHE A 61 -0.78 -0.03 -2.27
C PHE A 61 -1.78 0.63 -3.21
N ARG A 62 -1.52 0.52 -4.52
CA ARG A 62 -2.49 0.94 -5.53
C ARG A 62 -3.67 -0.01 -5.51
N GLY A 63 -4.87 0.55 -5.56
CA GLY A 63 -6.09 -0.21 -5.78
C GLY A 63 -6.35 -0.47 -7.27
N THR A 64 -7.46 -1.14 -7.55
CA THR A 64 -7.92 -1.34 -8.93
C THR A 64 -8.68 -0.14 -9.42
N GLU A 65 -8.56 0.17 -10.72
CA GLU A 65 -9.31 1.23 -11.37
C GLU A 65 -10.83 1.03 -11.23
N PRO A 66 -11.62 2.10 -10.99
CA PRO A 66 -13.07 2.01 -10.78
C PRO A 66 -13.83 1.32 -11.93
N THR A 67 -13.30 1.38 -13.14
CA THR A 67 -13.89 0.74 -14.33
C THR A 67 -13.85 -0.79 -14.30
N GLN A 68 -13.01 -1.38 -13.46
CA GLN A 68 -12.83 -2.84 -13.32
C GLN A 68 -13.55 -3.41 -12.08
N TRP A 69 -14.32 -2.61 -11.36
CA TRP A 69 -14.96 -3.01 -10.10
C TRP A 69 -16.01 -4.11 -10.24
N SER A 70 -16.69 -4.20 -11.41
CA SER A 70 -17.66 -5.27 -11.67
C SER A 70 -17.00 -6.64 -11.64
N ASP A 71 -15.81 -6.76 -12.20
CA ASP A 71 -15.05 -8.00 -12.30
C ASP A 71 -14.51 -8.40 -10.91
N ILE A 72 -14.02 -7.43 -10.15
CA ILE A 72 -13.54 -7.65 -8.78
C ILE A 72 -14.66 -8.10 -7.85
N LYS A 73 -15.86 -7.51 -7.94
CA LYS A 73 -17.01 -7.94 -7.12
C LYS A 73 -17.43 -9.37 -7.42
N ALA A 74 -17.28 -9.82 -8.66
CA ALA A 74 -17.54 -11.22 -9.03
C ALA A 74 -16.50 -12.16 -8.41
N ASP A 75 -15.21 -11.76 -8.44
CA ASP A 75 -14.09 -12.55 -7.89
C ASP A 75 -14.04 -12.54 -6.36
N LEU A 76 -14.50 -11.47 -5.70
CA LEU A 76 -14.55 -11.34 -4.23
C LEU A 76 -15.47 -12.36 -3.54
N LYS A 77 -16.37 -13.01 -4.27
CA LYS A 77 -17.26 -14.04 -3.71
C LYS A 77 -16.57 -15.38 -3.47
N ILE A 78 -15.32 -15.59 -3.88
CA ILE A 78 -14.74 -16.91 -3.99
C ILE A 78 -13.40 -17.03 -3.25
N ARG A 79 -13.40 -17.86 -2.22
CA ARG A 79 -12.27 -18.50 -1.52
C ARG A 79 -11.59 -17.67 -0.43
N ARG A 80 -12.03 -17.95 0.78
CA ARG A 80 -11.27 -17.65 1.99
C ARG A 80 -10.19 -18.70 2.22
N VAL A 81 -9.02 -18.25 2.64
CA VAL A 81 -7.93 -19.13 3.10
C VAL A 81 -7.63 -18.83 4.56
N LYS A 82 -7.26 -19.88 5.30
CA LYS A 82 -6.89 -19.74 6.70
C LYS A 82 -5.53 -19.02 6.83
N CYS A 83 -5.45 -18.10 7.77
CA CYS A 83 -4.21 -17.49 8.24
C CYS A 83 -4.12 -17.61 9.76
N PRO A 84 -2.99 -17.30 10.40
CA PRO A 84 -2.82 -17.47 11.85
C PRO A 84 -3.89 -16.75 12.69
N THR A 85 -4.41 -15.62 12.21
CA THR A 85 -5.38 -14.76 12.90
C THR A 85 -6.82 -14.91 12.40
N GLY A 86 -7.11 -15.88 11.49
CA GLY A 86 -8.47 -16.08 10.96
C GLY A 86 -8.50 -16.50 9.50
N PHE A 87 -9.33 -15.81 8.71
CA PHE A 87 -9.49 -16.08 7.27
C PHE A 87 -9.32 -14.80 6.47
N VAL A 88 -8.60 -14.90 5.36
CA VAL A 88 -8.40 -13.81 4.40
C VAL A 88 -8.82 -14.24 2.99
N HIS A 89 -9.13 -13.28 2.16
CA HIS A 89 -9.41 -13.55 0.74
C HIS A 89 -8.12 -14.00 0.06
N ARG A 90 -8.17 -15.16 -0.62
CA ARG A 90 -6.99 -15.77 -1.25
C ARG A 90 -6.30 -14.84 -2.24
N GLY A 91 -7.07 -14.18 -3.11
CA GLY A 91 -6.50 -13.26 -4.10
C GLY A 91 -5.75 -12.07 -3.47
N PHE A 92 -6.22 -11.55 -2.34
CA PHE A 92 -5.50 -10.47 -1.64
C PHE A 92 -4.19 -10.96 -1.03
N ARG A 93 -4.19 -12.15 -0.42
CA ARG A 93 -2.97 -12.76 0.10
C ARG A 93 -1.96 -13.03 -1.02
N ASP A 94 -2.40 -13.58 -2.14
CA ASP A 94 -1.55 -13.93 -3.24
C ASP A 94 -0.96 -12.66 -3.89
N ALA A 95 -1.78 -11.62 -4.12
CA ALA A 95 -1.31 -10.33 -4.62
C ALA A 95 -0.30 -9.64 -3.68
N LEU A 96 -0.53 -9.70 -2.37
CA LEU A 96 0.44 -9.18 -1.41
C LEU A 96 1.75 -9.96 -1.46
N ASN A 97 1.69 -11.29 -1.52
CA ASN A 97 2.88 -12.14 -1.54
C ASN A 97 3.78 -11.85 -2.77
N GLU A 98 3.18 -11.51 -3.93
CA GLU A 98 3.93 -11.16 -5.15
C GLU A 98 4.89 -9.98 -4.94
N VAL A 99 4.48 -8.95 -4.20
CA VAL A 99 5.28 -7.74 -3.99
C VAL A 99 6.01 -7.71 -2.65
N TRP A 100 5.65 -8.60 -1.72
CA TRP A 100 6.10 -8.53 -0.33
C TRP A 100 7.62 -8.65 -0.17
N ASP A 101 8.27 -9.46 -0.97
CA ASP A 101 9.73 -9.59 -0.94
C ASP A 101 10.44 -8.27 -1.26
N ASN A 102 9.93 -7.52 -2.23
CA ASN A 102 10.47 -6.21 -2.59
C ASN A 102 10.21 -5.17 -1.49
N VAL A 103 8.97 -5.14 -0.98
CA VAL A 103 8.57 -4.22 0.09
C VAL A 103 9.36 -4.49 1.38
N SER A 104 9.45 -5.74 1.80
CA SER A 104 10.15 -6.13 3.04
C SER A 104 11.65 -5.86 2.97
N LYS A 105 12.30 -6.11 1.83
CA LYS A 105 13.71 -5.75 1.60
C LYS A 105 13.91 -4.24 1.66
N TRP A 106 13.02 -3.48 1.01
CA TRP A 106 13.09 -2.03 1.05
C TRP A 106 12.92 -1.50 2.49
N LEU A 107 11.90 -1.96 3.22
CA LEU A 107 11.65 -1.58 4.61
C LEU A 107 12.86 -1.88 5.51
N SER A 108 13.44 -3.07 5.38
CA SER A 108 14.63 -3.47 6.16
C SER A 108 15.83 -2.56 5.90
N ALA A 109 15.99 -2.08 4.66
CA ALA A 109 17.07 -1.15 4.30
C ALA A 109 16.86 0.26 4.89
N GLN A 110 15.60 0.68 5.12
CA GLN A 110 15.30 2.02 5.66
C GLN A 110 15.66 2.16 7.14
N LYS A 111 15.67 1.07 7.91
CA LYS A 111 15.97 1.05 9.36
C LYS A 111 15.10 2.05 10.15
N LYS A 112 13.83 2.16 9.79
CA LYS A 112 12.86 3.04 10.48
C LYS A 112 12.12 2.26 11.57
N GLU A 113 11.82 2.93 12.68
CA GLU A 113 11.07 2.33 13.79
C GLU A 113 9.57 2.28 13.54
N HIS A 114 9.08 3.17 12.67
CA HIS A 114 7.67 3.27 12.37
C HIS A 114 7.42 3.04 10.88
N VAL A 115 6.40 2.25 10.59
CA VAL A 115 5.95 1.99 9.22
C VAL A 115 4.46 2.31 9.13
N PHE A 116 4.09 3.07 8.10
CA PHE A 116 2.69 3.36 7.79
C PHE A 116 2.30 2.70 6.47
N PHE A 117 1.21 1.96 6.52
CA PHE A 117 0.61 1.33 5.34
C PHE A 117 -0.68 2.06 4.96
N THR A 118 -0.91 2.27 3.68
CA THR A 118 -2.14 2.85 3.16
C THR A 118 -2.53 2.25 1.82
N GLY A 119 -3.77 2.46 1.43
CA GLY A 119 -4.31 2.04 0.14
C GLY A 119 -5.79 2.34 0.06
N HIS A 120 -6.30 2.47 -1.14
CA HIS A 120 -7.73 2.64 -1.40
C HIS A 120 -8.29 1.37 -2.05
N SER A 121 -9.52 0.98 -1.71
CA SER A 121 -10.18 -0.20 -2.28
C SER A 121 -9.38 -1.49 -2.06
N LEU A 122 -9.04 -2.23 -3.13
CA LEU A 122 -8.16 -3.39 -3.08
C LEU A 122 -6.83 -3.06 -2.38
N GLY A 123 -6.23 -1.90 -2.67
CA GLY A 123 -5.01 -1.44 -2.00
C GLY A 123 -5.18 -1.29 -0.48
N GLY A 124 -6.37 -0.89 -0.02
CA GLY A 124 -6.71 -0.85 1.41
C GLY A 124 -6.73 -2.24 2.06
N ALA A 125 -7.24 -3.25 1.35
CA ALA A 125 -7.19 -4.64 1.81
C ALA A 125 -5.74 -5.15 1.91
N LEU A 126 -4.90 -4.85 0.92
CA LEU A 126 -3.47 -5.21 0.94
C LEU A 126 -2.73 -4.50 2.08
N ALA A 127 -2.98 -3.20 2.29
CA ALA A 127 -2.41 -2.43 3.38
C ALA A 127 -2.78 -3.01 4.76
N THR A 128 -4.01 -3.45 4.93
CA THR A 128 -4.48 -4.10 6.17
C THR A 128 -3.81 -5.46 6.42
N LEU A 129 -3.53 -6.21 5.36
CA LEU A 129 -2.83 -7.50 5.47
C LEU A 129 -1.32 -7.34 5.69
N ALA A 130 -0.75 -6.23 5.27
CA ALA A 130 0.68 -5.93 5.39
C ALA A 130 1.05 -5.37 6.77
N ALA A 131 0.10 -4.73 7.47
CA ALA A 131 0.29 -4.13 8.80
C ALA A 131 0.32 -5.19 9.90
#